data_e7ae5ffa2c46e51f841274e97c5a0e7a
#
_entry.id   e7ae5ffa2c46e51f841274e97c5a0e7a
#
_cell.length_a   1.000
_cell.length_b   1.000
_cell.length_c   1.000
_cell.angle_alpha   90.00
_cell.angle_beta   90.00
_cell.angle_gamma   90.00
#
_symmetry.space_group_name_H-M   'P 1'
#
loop_
_entity.id
_entity.type
_entity.pdbx_description
1 polymer ?
#
loop_
_entity_poly.entity_id
_entity_poly.type
_entity_poly.pdbx_seq_one_letter_code
_entity_poly.pdbx_strand_id
1 'polypeptide(L)'
;MTPGRAGASTARRRPRPSDRGQSSVELVLGLPVVVLLALLLIQVGQLVHHRILVTHAAREAARAASVAGGEVDGARSVGLASGLDPERLRVEVSGPDGAGMVTVTVTYVDPTDVAIVGALAPDLSLTASAAMTLEG
;
A
#
# COMPACT_ATOMS: atom_id res chain seq x y z
N MET A 1 85.83 -7.89 21.78
CA MET A 1 84.87 -8.70 21.04
C MET A 1 83.50 -8.39 21.56
N THR A 2 82.80 -7.43 20.92
CA THR A 2 81.50 -6.86 21.39
C THR A 2 80.43 -7.15 20.33
N PRO A 3 79.41 -7.85 20.67
CA PRO A 3 78.32 -8.09 19.67
C PRO A 3 77.37 -6.89 19.59
N GLY A 4 77.16 -6.47 18.36
CA GLY A 4 76.25 -5.37 18.00
C GLY A 4 74.80 -5.65 18.32
N ARG A 5 74.22 -4.64 18.88
CA ARG A 5 72.79 -4.59 19.22
C ARG A 5 72.02 -4.18 17.97
N ALA A 6 71.29 -5.14 17.34
CA ALA A 6 70.37 -4.88 16.24
C ALA A 6 69.20 -4.11 16.76
N GLY A 7 69.05 -2.87 16.34
CA GLY A 7 67.86 -2.05 16.58
C GLY A 7 66.68 -2.54 15.76
N ALA A 8 65.69 -3.14 16.42
CA ALA A 8 64.36 -3.43 15.81
C ALA A 8 63.63 -2.13 15.57
N SER A 9 63.61 -1.67 14.33
CA SER A 9 62.77 -0.58 13.85
C SER A 9 61.31 -1.06 13.82
N THR A 10 60.56 -0.73 14.84
CA THR A 10 59.08 -0.85 14.83
C THR A 10 58.51 0.22 13.91
N ALA A 11 58.30 -0.13 12.66
CA ALA A 11 57.57 0.70 11.71
C ALA A 11 56.15 0.92 12.26
N ARG A 12 55.88 2.09 12.86
CA ARG A 12 54.57 2.57 13.21
C ARG A 12 53.75 2.67 11.92
N ARG A 13 52.83 1.72 11.69
CA ARG A 13 51.78 1.82 10.68
C ARG A 13 50.98 3.06 11.00
N ARG A 14 51.15 4.11 10.21
CA ARG A 14 50.25 5.29 10.24
C ARG A 14 48.87 4.86 9.84
N PRO A 15 47.84 5.12 10.63
CA PRO A 15 46.43 4.86 10.19
C PRO A 15 46.14 5.72 8.97
N ARG A 16 45.64 5.09 7.93
CA ARG A 16 45.21 5.75 6.69
C ARG A 16 43.98 6.63 7.01
N PRO A 17 44.04 7.95 6.74
CA PRO A 17 42.94 8.85 7.09
C PRO A 17 41.69 8.76 6.17
N SER A 18 41.70 7.86 5.18
CA SER A 18 40.66 7.77 4.15
C SER A 18 39.38 7.02 4.53
N ASP A 19 39.42 6.17 5.56
CA ASP A 19 38.28 5.28 5.83
C ASP A 19 37.14 5.97 6.58
N ARG A 20 37.39 7.07 7.29
CA ARG A 20 36.32 7.80 8.03
C ARG A 20 35.46 8.72 7.16
N GLY A 21 35.99 9.24 6.07
CA GLY A 21 35.22 10.10 5.15
C GLY A 21 34.40 9.30 4.17
N GLN A 22 34.82 8.11 3.78
CA GLN A 22 34.12 7.27 2.80
C GLN A 22 32.80 6.71 3.34
N SER A 23 32.79 6.24 4.60
CA SER A 23 31.59 5.73 5.25
C SER A 23 30.50 6.79 5.42
N SER A 24 30.89 8.05 5.66
CA SER A 24 29.92 9.16 5.78
C SER A 24 29.28 9.51 4.44
N VAL A 25 30.06 9.49 3.35
CA VAL A 25 29.53 9.75 2.00
C VAL A 25 28.61 8.61 1.55
N GLU A 26 28.97 7.38 1.83
CA GLU A 26 28.15 6.20 1.53
C GLU A 26 26.82 6.23 2.29
N LEU A 27 26.82 6.63 3.57
CA LEU A 27 25.60 6.80 4.37
C LEU A 27 24.69 7.91 3.79
N VAL A 28 25.27 9.05 3.40
CA VAL A 28 24.51 10.18 2.83
C VAL A 28 23.88 9.80 1.49
N LEU A 29 24.56 9.01 0.67
CA LEU A 29 24.01 8.51 -0.60
C LEU A 29 23.01 7.37 -0.40
N GLY A 30 23.17 6.55 0.63
CA GLY A 30 22.26 5.45 0.95
C GLY A 30 20.96 5.90 1.61
N LEU A 31 20.99 6.98 2.41
CA LEU A 31 19.82 7.47 3.14
C LEU A 31 18.60 7.77 2.25
N PRO A 32 18.72 8.48 1.12
CA PRO A 32 17.59 8.73 0.23
C PRO A 32 16.96 7.44 -0.30
N VAL A 33 17.76 6.42 -0.59
CA VAL A 33 17.27 5.13 -1.08
C VAL A 33 16.47 4.41 0.00
N VAL A 34 16.93 4.42 1.24
CA VAL A 34 16.22 3.83 2.38
C VAL A 34 14.90 4.57 2.63
N VAL A 35 14.90 5.90 2.56
CA VAL A 35 13.68 6.72 2.72
C VAL A 35 12.67 6.40 1.61
N LEU A 36 13.11 6.35 0.35
CA LEU A 36 12.23 5.98 -0.78
C LEU A 36 11.66 4.57 -0.60
N LEU A 37 12.46 3.62 -0.16
CA LEU A 37 12.00 2.26 0.12
C LEU A 37 10.94 2.24 1.24
N ALA A 38 11.17 3.00 2.31
CA ALA A 38 10.21 3.11 3.41
C ALA A 38 8.88 3.73 2.93
N LEU A 39 8.92 4.79 2.13
CA LEU A 39 7.73 5.40 1.53
C LEU A 39 6.98 4.42 0.62
N LEU A 40 7.70 3.65 -0.18
CA LEU A 40 7.11 2.61 -1.03
C LEU A 40 6.40 1.54 -0.21
N LEU A 41 6.99 1.08 0.89
CA LEU A 41 6.37 0.09 1.79
C LEU A 41 5.09 0.64 2.44
N ILE A 42 5.08 1.91 2.85
CA ILE A 42 3.88 2.57 3.37
C ILE A 42 2.79 2.60 2.29
N GLN A 43 3.12 2.99 1.08
CA GLN A 43 2.17 3.03 -0.04
C GLN A 43 1.56 1.65 -0.32
N VAL A 44 2.38 0.62 -0.39
CA VAL A 44 1.89 -0.77 -0.58
C VAL A 44 0.98 -1.20 0.57
N GLY A 45 1.33 -0.85 1.81
CA GLY A 45 0.51 -1.13 2.98
C GLY A 45 -0.88 -0.47 2.92
N GLN A 46 -0.94 0.79 2.51
CA GLN A 46 -2.21 1.51 2.32
C GLN A 46 -3.05 0.89 1.20
N LEU A 47 -2.45 0.57 0.07
CA LEU A 47 -3.13 -0.07 -1.05
C LEU A 47 -3.77 -1.41 -0.65
N VAL A 48 -3.03 -2.25 0.08
CA VAL A 48 -3.55 -3.54 0.58
C VAL A 48 -4.70 -3.31 1.56
N HIS A 49 -4.58 -2.32 2.46
CA HIS A 49 -5.62 -1.97 3.40
C HIS A 49 -6.92 -1.54 2.69
N HIS A 50 -6.84 -0.62 1.73
CA HIS A 50 -8.00 -0.17 0.95
C HIS A 50 -8.60 -1.32 0.13
N ARG A 51 -7.80 -2.20 -0.43
CA ARG A 51 -8.31 -3.38 -1.15
C ARG A 51 -9.14 -4.31 -0.26
N ILE A 52 -8.73 -4.50 0.99
CA ILE A 52 -9.49 -5.27 1.97
C ILE A 52 -10.82 -4.59 2.26
N LEU A 53 -10.83 -3.27 2.51
CA LEU A 53 -12.03 -2.50 2.78
C LEU A 53 -13.01 -2.54 1.59
N VAL A 54 -12.54 -2.36 0.36
CA VAL A 54 -13.37 -2.45 -0.86
C VAL A 54 -14.01 -3.83 -0.99
N THR A 55 -13.27 -4.90 -0.70
CA THR A 55 -13.78 -6.28 -0.76
C THR A 55 -14.86 -6.52 0.31
N HIS A 56 -14.66 -6.01 1.52
CA HIS A 56 -15.65 -6.10 2.58
C HIS A 56 -16.91 -5.28 2.24
N ALA A 57 -16.73 -4.05 1.75
CA ALA A 57 -17.83 -3.19 1.32
C ALA A 57 -18.69 -3.85 0.23
N ALA A 58 -18.07 -4.51 -0.76
CA ALA A 58 -18.80 -5.21 -1.81
C ALA A 58 -19.66 -6.36 -1.26
N ARG A 59 -19.13 -7.14 -0.32
CA ARG A 59 -19.87 -8.26 0.30
C ARG A 59 -21.03 -7.78 1.16
N GLU A 60 -20.83 -6.79 2.01
CA GLU A 60 -21.86 -6.21 2.85
C GLU A 60 -22.94 -5.52 2.01
N ALA A 61 -22.55 -4.79 0.98
CA ALA A 61 -23.47 -4.15 0.06
C ALA A 61 -24.30 -5.18 -0.73
N ALA A 62 -23.71 -6.29 -1.17
CA ALA A 62 -24.44 -7.38 -1.83
C ALA A 62 -25.45 -8.03 -0.88
N ARG A 63 -25.07 -8.24 0.39
CA ARG A 63 -25.99 -8.76 1.41
C ARG A 63 -27.14 -7.79 1.66
N ALA A 64 -26.87 -6.49 1.80
CA ALA A 64 -27.91 -5.48 1.96
C ALA A 64 -28.86 -5.46 0.77
N ALA A 65 -28.33 -5.53 -0.46
CA ALA A 65 -29.13 -5.58 -1.68
C ALA A 65 -29.99 -6.85 -1.77
N SER A 66 -29.48 -8.01 -1.35
CA SER A 66 -30.23 -9.28 -1.39
C SER A 66 -31.43 -9.29 -0.44
N VAL A 67 -31.31 -8.65 0.72
CA VAL A 67 -32.39 -8.51 1.72
C VAL A 67 -33.40 -7.44 1.30
N ALA A 68 -32.94 -6.36 0.68
CA ALA A 68 -33.77 -5.23 0.25
C ALA A 68 -34.40 -5.39 -1.16
N GLY A 69 -34.39 -6.61 -1.72
CA GLY A 69 -35.00 -6.86 -3.04
C GLY A 69 -34.26 -6.19 -4.21
N GLY A 70 -32.98 -5.89 -4.04
CA GLY A 70 -32.13 -5.25 -5.07
C GLY A 70 -32.08 -3.71 -4.97
N GLU A 71 -32.50 -3.12 -3.84
CA GLU A 71 -32.46 -1.67 -3.67
C GLU A 71 -31.01 -1.13 -3.64
N VAL A 72 -30.75 -0.13 -4.49
CA VAL A 72 -29.44 0.51 -4.66
C VAL A 72 -29.05 1.34 -3.42
N ASP A 73 -30.04 1.97 -2.78
CA ASP A 73 -29.78 2.89 -1.65
C ASP A 73 -29.25 2.17 -0.40
N GLY A 74 -29.74 0.97 -0.13
CA GLY A 74 -29.25 0.12 0.95
C GLY A 74 -27.79 -0.31 0.72
N ALA A 75 -27.48 -0.76 -0.49
CA ALA A 75 -26.13 -1.14 -0.87
C ALA A 75 -25.15 0.04 -0.81
N ARG A 76 -25.59 1.21 -1.23
CA ARG A 76 -24.80 2.44 -1.20
C ARG A 76 -24.51 2.92 0.23
N SER A 77 -25.51 2.89 1.11
CA SER A 77 -25.33 3.29 2.52
C SER A 77 -24.34 2.40 3.25
N VAL A 78 -24.33 1.10 2.96
CA VAL A 78 -23.35 0.15 3.52
C VAL A 78 -21.95 0.40 2.97
N GLY A 79 -21.83 0.68 1.66
CA GLY A 79 -20.57 1.08 1.05
C GLY A 79 -19.98 2.32 1.73
N LEU A 80 -20.79 3.32 2.01
CA LEU A 80 -20.40 4.55 2.70
C LEU A 80 -19.99 4.31 4.16
N ALA A 81 -20.55 3.30 4.82
CA ALA A 81 -20.18 2.92 6.19
C ALA A 81 -18.85 2.14 6.29
N SER A 82 -18.23 1.79 5.16
CA SER A 82 -17.00 0.99 5.12
C SER A 82 -15.73 1.73 5.56
N GLY A 83 -15.82 3.04 5.83
CA GLY A 83 -14.68 3.88 6.21
C GLY A 83 -13.83 4.36 5.01
N LEU A 84 -14.29 4.12 3.78
CA LEU A 84 -13.71 4.67 2.56
C LEU A 84 -14.27 6.07 2.31
N ASP A 85 -13.49 6.90 1.59
CA ASP A 85 -13.93 8.24 1.19
C ASP A 85 -15.14 8.16 0.24
N PRO A 86 -16.30 8.72 0.63
CA PRO A 86 -17.53 8.63 -0.17
C PRO A 86 -17.44 9.27 -1.56
N GLU A 87 -16.59 10.29 -1.70
CA GLU A 87 -16.42 11.00 -2.99
C GLU A 87 -15.68 10.16 -4.02
N ARG A 88 -14.89 9.19 -3.54
CA ARG A 88 -14.07 8.28 -4.35
C ARG A 88 -14.65 6.89 -4.50
N LEU A 89 -15.80 6.65 -3.86
CA LEU A 89 -16.50 5.37 -3.84
C LEU A 89 -17.64 5.37 -4.84
N ARG A 90 -17.67 4.35 -5.70
CA ARG A 90 -18.81 4.05 -6.58
C ARG A 90 -19.36 2.68 -6.24
N VAL A 91 -20.69 2.62 -6.09
CA VAL A 91 -21.41 1.37 -5.85
C VAL A 91 -22.42 1.20 -6.97
N GLU A 92 -22.29 0.12 -7.71
CA GLU A 92 -23.19 -0.26 -8.80
C GLU A 92 -23.89 -1.57 -8.45
N VAL A 93 -25.20 -1.60 -8.60
CA VAL A 93 -26.03 -2.77 -8.35
C VAL A 93 -26.60 -3.24 -9.67
N SER A 94 -26.40 -4.50 -10.00
CA SER A 94 -26.91 -5.15 -11.22
C SER A 94 -27.74 -6.37 -10.83
N GLY A 95 -28.90 -6.52 -11.44
CA GLY A 95 -29.80 -7.64 -11.21
C GLY A 95 -31.15 -7.17 -10.64
N PRO A 96 -32.08 -8.10 -10.29
CA PRO A 96 -31.86 -9.54 -10.32
C PRO A 96 -31.74 -10.11 -11.74
N ASP A 97 -30.84 -11.02 -11.95
CA ASP A 97 -30.73 -11.79 -13.19
C ASP A 97 -31.80 -12.90 -13.27
N GLY A 98 -31.83 -13.66 -14.38
CA GLY A 98 -32.77 -14.76 -14.58
C GLY A 98 -32.69 -15.89 -13.55
N ALA A 99 -31.66 -15.91 -12.71
CA ALA A 99 -31.46 -16.83 -11.59
C ALA A 99 -31.80 -16.20 -10.22
N GLY A 100 -32.30 -14.96 -10.21
CA GLY A 100 -32.59 -14.23 -8.97
C GLY A 100 -31.34 -13.76 -8.23
N MET A 101 -30.23 -13.57 -8.92
CA MET A 101 -28.97 -13.16 -8.33
C MET A 101 -28.76 -11.66 -8.51
N VAL A 102 -28.40 -10.98 -7.43
CA VAL A 102 -28.00 -9.57 -7.42
C VAL A 102 -26.48 -9.50 -7.30
N THR A 103 -25.86 -8.72 -8.19
CA THR A 103 -24.42 -8.46 -8.17
C THR A 103 -24.18 -7.01 -7.79
N VAL A 104 -23.35 -6.78 -6.78
CA VAL A 104 -22.90 -5.44 -6.38
C VAL A 104 -21.43 -5.30 -6.71
N THR A 105 -21.10 -4.24 -7.45
CA THR A 105 -19.73 -3.87 -7.78
C THR A 105 -19.38 -2.59 -7.04
N VAL A 106 -18.32 -2.63 -6.27
CA VAL A 106 -17.76 -1.48 -5.56
C VAL A 106 -16.45 -1.11 -6.21
N THR A 107 -16.33 0.14 -6.64
CA THR A 107 -15.10 0.71 -7.20
C THR A 107 -14.66 1.88 -6.33
N TYR A 108 -13.40 1.85 -5.94
CA TYR A 108 -12.76 2.91 -5.16
C TYR A 108 -11.52 3.41 -5.89
N VAL A 109 -11.40 4.73 -6.03
CA VAL A 109 -10.21 5.37 -6.57
C VAL A 109 -9.26 5.68 -5.43
N ASP A 110 -8.19 4.88 -5.32
CA ASP A 110 -7.18 5.05 -4.28
C ASP A 110 -6.17 6.12 -4.71
N PRO A 111 -6.09 7.25 -3.98
CA PRO A 111 -5.14 8.30 -4.31
C PRO A 111 -3.72 7.86 -3.98
N THR A 112 -2.81 8.09 -4.90
CA THR A 112 -1.38 7.90 -4.65
C THR A 112 -0.80 9.15 -4.00
N ASP A 113 -1.18 9.40 -2.72
CA ASP A 113 -0.83 10.62 -1.98
C ASP A 113 0.57 10.59 -1.32
N VAL A 114 1.34 9.52 -1.51
CA VAL A 114 2.70 9.46 -0.95
C VAL A 114 3.63 10.38 -1.73
N ALA A 115 4.28 11.29 -1.01
CA ALA A 115 5.24 12.25 -1.57
C ALA A 115 6.26 11.55 -2.48
N ILE A 116 6.50 12.10 -3.67
CA ILE A 116 7.38 11.59 -4.73
C ILE A 116 6.75 10.43 -5.50
N VAL A 117 6.15 9.43 -4.85
CA VAL A 117 5.54 8.27 -5.51
C VAL A 117 4.26 8.70 -6.25
N GLY A 118 3.42 9.55 -5.65
CA GLY A 118 2.21 10.09 -6.27
C GLY A 118 2.46 10.94 -7.51
N ALA A 119 3.63 11.57 -7.62
CA ALA A 119 4.02 12.31 -8.81
C ALA A 119 4.43 11.41 -10.00
N LEU A 120 4.75 10.14 -9.72
CA LEU A 120 5.26 9.17 -10.69
C LEU A 120 4.25 8.08 -11.06
N ALA A 121 3.25 7.85 -10.22
CA ALA A 121 2.24 6.81 -10.41
C ALA A 121 0.83 7.43 -10.47
N PRO A 122 -0.03 7.02 -11.42
CA PRO A 122 -1.42 7.46 -11.46
C PRO A 122 -2.22 6.86 -10.30
N ASP A 123 -3.38 7.47 -9.99
CA ASP A 123 -4.33 6.93 -9.04
C ASP A 123 -4.76 5.51 -9.45
N LEU A 124 -4.82 4.62 -8.48
CA LEU A 124 -5.22 3.23 -8.71
C LEU A 124 -6.72 3.05 -8.44
N SER A 125 -7.41 2.43 -9.39
CA SER A 125 -8.79 2.01 -9.20
C SER A 125 -8.85 0.59 -8.63
N LEU A 126 -9.45 0.45 -7.45
CA LEU A 126 -9.70 -0.81 -6.79
C LEU A 126 -11.16 -1.21 -7.02
N THR A 127 -11.40 -2.36 -7.62
CA THR A 127 -12.75 -2.86 -7.87
C THR A 127 -12.92 -4.23 -7.22
N ALA A 128 -14.04 -4.39 -6.54
CA ALA A 128 -14.49 -5.69 -6.04
C ALA A 128 -15.98 -5.87 -6.34
N SER A 129 -16.37 -7.09 -6.66
CA SER A 129 -17.76 -7.46 -6.87
C SER A 129 -18.14 -8.65 -6.00
N ALA A 130 -19.39 -8.65 -5.54
CA ALA A 130 -19.98 -9.76 -4.83
C ALA A 130 -21.39 -10.00 -5.37
N ALA A 131 -21.79 -11.26 -5.47
CA ALA A 131 -23.12 -11.66 -5.93
C ALA A 131 -23.80 -12.50 -4.85
N MET A 132 -25.09 -12.24 -4.64
CA MET A 132 -25.96 -12.98 -3.72
C MET A 132 -27.30 -13.24 -4.35
N THR A 133 -27.93 -14.36 -3.99
CA THR A 133 -29.32 -14.66 -4.36
C THR A 133 -30.27 -13.83 -3.51
N LEU A 134 -31.36 -13.34 -4.13
CA LEU A 134 -32.43 -12.69 -3.41
C LEU A 134 -33.04 -13.68 -2.42
N GLU A 135 -33.20 -13.24 -1.17
CA GLU A 135 -34.01 -13.96 -0.19
C GLU A 135 -35.47 -13.60 -0.45
N GLY A 136 -36.20 -14.54 -1.08
CA GLY A 136 -37.64 -14.42 -1.34
C GLY A 136 -38.46 -14.87 -0.17
#